data_d0aa26aaf3f7e7dc6c45360c15823835
#
_entry.id   d0aa26aaf3f7e7dc6c45360c15823835
#
_cell.length_a   1.000
_cell.length_b   1.000
_cell.length_c   1.000
_cell.angle_alpha   90.00
_cell.angle_beta   90.00
_cell.angle_gamma   90.00
#
_symmetry.space_group_name_H-M   'P 1'
#
loop_
_entity.id
_entity.type
_entity.pdbx_description
1 polymer ?
#
loop_
_entity_poly.entity_id
_entity_poly.type
_entity_poly.pdbx_seq_one_letter_code
_entity_poly.pdbx_strand_id
1 'polypeptide(L)'
;MKKTSLLLVCLLLILSITACGGNDGNNTAATNAPAAAGKTEQPAGKEKIKFYTFKASKPDEPSFQAVKAYNESQDKVEVEYVSLVQNSDSTDFMKKLDILISSGEVVDVFMTGNEEELLERASRGVVEPLNSFFEQENVKPEDEYNKVIKLDNNVYGLLTSSTQWFTVFNRDHLEKANLQLPEMGWTWDDFRDYAKKLTMDGHYGTYFHTWGEYANIIAYTERTNPQLDAGLNPIFDDPSFKYFFELRRAMEKEDKSVEPYADVLASNYHVLQQFFAGNASMLAVPSYAIRAGLNLEKFPHDFQMMYAPIPRSVDSKDIGMTSIGGAGIAIGAKSEHKQAAYDFIKWIANDSYQYTKEIPASKGVDGSALIKGFFGENENLIDTESLANTMFDPRNKVPDTFSVPYGSELKTIVENGFSSYMLDTRSFDEVKAEMTAEVKKVVDANR
;
A
#
# COMPACT_ATOMS: atom_id res chain seq x y z
N MET A 1 -20.88 9.17 -53.73
CA MET A 1 -22.15 9.81 -54.19
C MET A 1 -22.90 10.23 -52.92
N LYS A 2 -23.25 11.55 -52.88
CA LYS A 2 -24.20 12.29 -52.02
C LYS A 2 -23.85 12.36 -50.51
N LYS A 3 -23.25 13.34 -49.93
CA LYS A 3 -23.60 14.77 -49.63
C LYS A 3 -25.07 14.97 -49.28
N THR A 4 -25.34 15.36 -48.01
CA THR A 4 -26.20 16.52 -47.71
C THR A 4 -25.95 17.04 -46.29
N SER A 5 -25.63 18.29 -46.24
CA SER A 5 -25.63 19.25 -45.11
C SER A 5 -27.06 19.68 -44.76
N LEU A 6 -27.27 20.16 -43.52
CA LEU A 6 -28.17 21.28 -43.15
C LEU A 6 -27.93 21.58 -41.68
N LEU A 7 -27.28 22.61 -41.26
CA LEU A 7 -27.65 24.04 -41.07
C LEU A 7 -28.76 24.29 -40.02
N LEU A 8 -28.30 24.83 -38.88
CA LEU A 8 -28.65 26.10 -38.25
C LEU A 8 -30.11 26.38 -37.91
N VAL A 9 -30.40 26.62 -36.63
CA VAL A 9 -31.18 27.80 -36.19
C VAL A 9 -30.86 28.13 -34.72
N CYS A 10 -30.30 29.33 -34.50
CA CYS A 10 -30.30 30.08 -33.27
C CYS A 10 -31.71 30.64 -32.98
N LEU A 11 -32.12 30.63 -31.70
CA LEU A 11 -33.10 31.62 -31.26
C LEU A 11 -32.82 32.07 -29.83
N LEU A 12 -32.36 33.30 -29.72
CA LEU A 12 -32.33 34.17 -28.55
C LEU A 12 -33.75 34.55 -28.16
N LEU A 13 -34.06 34.53 -26.87
CA LEU A 13 -35.15 35.32 -26.31
C LEU A 13 -34.75 35.92 -24.97
N ILE A 14 -34.45 37.21 -25.02
CA ILE A 14 -34.34 38.16 -23.91
C ILE A 14 -35.71 38.79 -23.72
N LEU A 15 -36.13 39.03 -22.49
CA LEU A 15 -37.09 40.08 -22.04
C LEU A 15 -37.18 39.97 -20.53
N SER A 16 -36.57 40.78 -19.70
CA SER A 16 -36.73 42.22 -19.35
C SER A 16 -38.04 42.57 -18.69
N ILE A 17 -37.90 42.98 -17.42
CA ILE A 17 -38.25 44.28 -16.81
C ILE A 17 -39.74 44.43 -16.48
N THR A 18 -40.06 44.85 -15.26
CA THR A 18 -40.26 46.20 -14.70
C THR A 18 -40.81 46.09 -13.28
N ALA A 19 -40.35 46.64 -12.25
CA ALA A 19 -40.14 47.99 -11.69
C ALA A 19 -41.41 48.83 -11.48
N CYS A 20 -41.44 49.50 -10.33
CA CYS A 20 -42.25 50.64 -9.88
C CYS A 20 -43.51 50.31 -9.08
N GLY A 21 -43.77 50.92 -7.95
CA GLY A 21 -43.25 52.09 -7.26
C GLY A 21 -44.32 52.70 -6.38
N GLY A 22 -43.87 53.47 -5.38
CA GLY A 22 -44.64 54.57 -4.83
C GLY A 22 -45.41 54.23 -3.50
N ASN A 23 -45.15 54.79 -2.51
CA ASN A 23 -44.86 56.09 -1.86
C ASN A 23 -45.89 56.40 -0.77
N ASP A 24 -45.40 57.03 0.26
CA ASP A 24 -46.01 57.92 1.26
C ASP A 24 -46.66 57.38 2.56
N GLY A 25 -45.97 57.77 3.64
CA GLY A 25 -46.57 58.68 4.57
C GLY A 25 -46.48 58.34 6.05
N ASN A 26 -45.48 58.91 6.69
CA ASN A 26 -45.54 59.64 8.00
C ASN A 26 -45.75 58.95 9.33
N ASN A 27 -44.70 59.07 10.13
CA ASN A 27 -44.59 59.47 11.55
C ASN A 27 -45.40 58.76 12.64
N THR A 28 -44.70 58.15 13.55
CA THR A 28 -44.45 58.71 14.92
C THR A 28 -43.61 57.76 15.78
N ALA A 29 -42.71 58.34 16.55
CA ALA A 29 -41.75 57.70 17.45
C ALA A 29 -42.43 57.00 18.66
N ALA A 30 -41.93 55.81 19.00
CA ALA A 30 -41.96 55.30 20.34
C ALA A 30 -40.73 54.38 20.54
N THR A 31 -39.87 54.79 21.42
CA THR A 31 -38.74 54.08 22.01
C THR A 31 -39.19 52.82 22.73
N ASN A 32 -38.66 51.67 22.30
CA ASN A 32 -38.49 50.50 23.20
C ASN A 32 -37.28 49.72 22.75
N ALA A 33 -36.35 49.43 23.66
CA ALA A 33 -35.16 48.69 23.48
C ALA A 33 -35.41 47.29 22.94
N PRO A 34 -34.60 46.74 22.02
CA PRO A 34 -34.78 45.38 21.54
C PRO A 34 -34.18 44.41 22.56
N ALA A 35 -35.01 43.47 22.98
CA ALA A 35 -34.55 42.20 23.56
C ALA A 35 -33.58 41.53 22.58
N ALA A 36 -32.46 41.10 23.11
CA ALA A 36 -31.48 40.29 22.37
C ALA A 36 -32.19 39.05 21.77
N ALA A 37 -32.45 39.12 20.49
CA ALA A 37 -32.80 37.91 19.73
C ALA A 37 -31.54 37.04 19.68
N GLY A 38 -31.53 35.96 20.47
CA GLY A 38 -30.55 34.90 20.34
C GLY A 38 -30.57 34.45 18.88
N LYS A 39 -29.42 34.61 18.20
CA LYS A 39 -29.16 33.90 16.96
C LYS A 39 -29.25 32.43 17.32
N THR A 40 -30.30 31.76 16.92
CA THR A 40 -30.30 30.33 16.74
C THR A 40 -29.32 30.06 15.62
N GLU A 41 -28.10 29.65 15.97
CA GLU A 41 -27.19 29.05 15.00
C GLU A 41 -27.90 27.85 14.43
N GLN A 42 -28.27 27.93 13.17
CA GLN A 42 -28.68 26.78 12.39
C GLN A 42 -27.46 25.84 12.42
N PRO A 43 -27.61 24.54 12.72
CA PRO A 43 -26.46 23.63 12.72
C PRO A 43 -25.77 23.77 11.40
N ALA A 44 -24.51 24.20 11.41
CA ALA A 44 -23.67 24.18 10.25
C ALA A 44 -23.65 22.73 9.74
N GLY A 45 -24.03 22.51 8.46
CA GLY A 45 -23.97 21.17 7.87
C GLY A 45 -22.56 20.63 7.97
N LYS A 46 -22.41 19.29 7.98
CA LYS A 46 -21.08 18.65 7.98
C LYS A 46 -20.19 19.23 6.90
N GLU A 47 -18.92 19.47 7.22
CA GLU A 47 -17.89 19.83 6.26
C GLU A 47 -17.67 18.65 5.32
N LYS A 48 -17.67 18.89 3.99
CA LYS A 48 -17.59 17.81 3.00
C LYS A 48 -16.20 17.73 2.42
N ILE A 49 -15.62 16.54 2.43
CA ILE A 49 -14.34 16.21 1.79
C ILE A 49 -14.49 15.01 0.87
N LYS A 50 -13.64 14.93 -0.17
CA LYS A 50 -13.60 13.80 -1.10
C LYS A 50 -12.37 12.92 -0.83
N PHE A 51 -12.60 11.62 -0.67
CA PHE A 51 -11.56 10.61 -0.57
C PHE A 51 -11.45 9.81 -1.86
N TYR A 52 -10.38 10.03 -2.61
CA TYR A 52 -10.07 9.33 -3.86
C TYR A 52 -9.26 8.06 -3.62
N THR A 53 -9.73 6.93 -4.15
CA THR A 53 -9.11 5.62 -3.92
C THR A 53 -9.18 4.72 -5.14
N PHE A 54 -8.28 3.72 -5.19
CA PHE A 54 -8.34 2.63 -6.17
C PHE A 54 -9.19 1.45 -5.70
N LYS A 55 -9.63 1.43 -4.44
CA LYS A 55 -10.53 0.40 -3.93
C LYS A 55 -11.92 0.58 -4.53
N ALA A 56 -12.62 -0.53 -4.74
CA ALA A 56 -13.93 -0.49 -5.38
C ALA A 56 -14.99 0.24 -4.53
N SER A 57 -15.91 0.94 -5.19
CA SER A 57 -17.07 1.55 -4.51
C SER A 57 -18.21 0.53 -4.43
N LYS A 58 -18.11 -0.41 -3.50
CA LYS A 58 -19.12 -1.46 -3.26
C LYS A 58 -19.45 -1.56 -1.79
N PRO A 59 -20.70 -1.92 -1.43
CA PRO A 59 -21.11 -2.05 -0.04
C PRO A 59 -20.32 -3.05 0.80
N ASP A 60 -19.74 -4.07 0.17
CA ASP A 60 -18.92 -5.12 0.78
C ASP A 60 -17.42 -4.82 0.76
N GLU A 61 -17.00 -3.72 0.14
CA GLU A 61 -15.60 -3.29 0.16
C GLU A 61 -15.24 -2.72 1.55
N PRO A 62 -14.26 -3.32 2.24
CA PRO A 62 -13.92 -2.92 3.61
C PRO A 62 -13.50 -1.46 3.78
N SER A 63 -12.79 -0.89 2.80
CA SER A 63 -12.43 0.53 2.84
C SER A 63 -13.66 1.43 2.72
N PHE A 64 -14.68 1.01 1.95
CA PHE A 64 -15.95 1.70 1.86
C PHE A 64 -16.73 1.63 3.19
N GLN A 65 -16.74 0.45 3.84
CA GLN A 65 -17.34 0.27 5.16
C GLN A 65 -16.63 1.13 6.23
N ALA A 66 -15.31 1.23 6.17
CA ALA A 66 -14.53 2.08 7.08
C ALA A 66 -14.92 3.55 6.92
N VAL A 67 -15.04 4.07 5.68
CA VAL A 67 -15.49 5.47 5.46
C VAL A 67 -16.90 5.70 5.93
N LYS A 68 -17.80 4.74 5.69
CA LYS A 68 -19.17 4.80 6.22
C LYS A 68 -19.18 4.90 7.75
N ALA A 69 -18.40 4.06 8.43
CA ALA A 69 -18.28 4.07 9.88
C ALA A 69 -17.72 5.40 10.42
N TYR A 70 -16.70 5.97 9.74
CA TYR A 70 -16.22 7.30 10.09
C TYR A 70 -17.32 8.35 10.00
N ASN A 71 -18.09 8.36 8.92
CA ASN A 71 -19.19 9.31 8.73
C ASN A 71 -20.30 9.17 9.78
N GLU A 72 -20.51 7.95 10.30
CA GLU A 72 -21.49 7.66 11.35
C GLU A 72 -20.96 7.94 12.77
N SER A 73 -19.65 7.93 12.98
CA SER A 73 -19.03 8.11 14.30
C SER A 73 -18.96 9.55 14.79
N GLN A 74 -19.15 10.52 13.91
CA GLN A 74 -19.03 11.95 14.21
C GLN A 74 -20.01 12.77 13.33
N ASP A 75 -20.23 14.06 13.71
CA ASP A 75 -21.19 14.97 13.06
C ASP A 75 -20.55 16.20 12.39
N LYS A 76 -19.22 16.26 12.34
CA LYS A 76 -18.46 17.41 11.84
C LYS A 76 -18.11 17.30 10.35
N VAL A 77 -17.73 16.10 9.90
CA VAL A 77 -17.18 15.85 8.55
C VAL A 77 -18.03 14.80 7.84
N GLU A 78 -18.26 14.99 6.55
CA GLU A 78 -18.83 13.99 5.63
C GLU A 78 -17.80 13.67 4.55
N VAL A 79 -17.32 12.43 4.52
CA VAL A 79 -16.36 11.94 3.52
C VAL A 79 -17.11 11.28 2.37
N GLU A 80 -16.97 11.84 1.17
CA GLU A 80 -17.44 11.23 -0.07
C GLU A 80 -16.38 10.24 -0.58
N TYR A 81 -16.77 8.97 -0.72
CA TYR A 81 -15.90 7.90 -1.24
C TYR A 81 -15.88 7.90 -2.76
N VAL A 82 -14.74 8.21 -3.39
CA VAL A 82 -14.60 8.34 -4.84
C VAL A 82 -13.64 7.28 -5.37
N SER A 83 -14.18 6.22 -6.00
CA SER A 83 -13.37 5.22 -6.70
C SER A 83 -13.18 5.64 -8.17
N LEU A 84 -11.92 5.79 -8.62
CA LEU A 84 -11.62 6.15 -10.00
C LEU A 84 -11.44 4.95 -10.93
N VAL A 85 -11.33 3.73 -10.37
CA VAL A 85 -11.12 2.49 -11.13
C VAL A 85 -12.02 1.37 -10.63
N GLN A 86 -12.37 0.42 -11.51
CA GLN A 86 -13.25 -0.70 -11.15
C GLN A 86 -12.47 -1.98 -10.79
N ASN A 87 -11.23 -2.08 -11.25
CA ASN A 87 -10.38 -3.27 -11.11
C ASN A 87 -9.47 -3.25 -9.88
N SER A 88 -9.54 -2.20 -9.05
CA SER A 88 -8.65 -1.96 -7.90
C SER A 88 -7.16 -1.87 -8.26
N ASP A 89 -6.84 -1.44 -9.49
CA ASP A 89 -5.48 -1.22 -9.95
C ASP A 89 -4.97 0.16 -9.52
N SER A 90 -3.91 0.19 -8.69
CA SER A 90 -3.35 1.44 -8.18
C SER A 90 -2.65 2.26 -9.27
N THR A 91 -2.00 1.61 -10.24
CA THR A 91 -1.29 2.28 -11.33
C THR A 91 -2.26 3.05 -12.24
N ASP A 92 -3.37 2.42 -12.64
CA ASP A 92 -4.40 3.07 -13.44
C ASP A 92 -5.11 4.17 -12.65
N PHE A 93 -5.32 3.96 -11.35
CA PHE A 93 -5.85 4.99 -10.46
C PHE A 93 -4.92 6.21 -10.39
N MET A 94 -3.61 6.01 -10.19
CA MET A 94 -2.65 7.11 -10.11
C MET A 94 -2.61 7.95 -11.38
N LYS A 95 -2.67 7.32 -12.57
CA LYS A 95 -2.77 8.05 -13.86
C LYS A 95 -4.00 8.94 -13.91
N LYS A 96 -5.17 8.43 -13.49
CA LYS A 96 -6.42 9.20 -13.47
C LYS A 96 -6.39 10.32 -12.44
N LEU A 97 -5.84 10.07 -11.25
CA LEU A 97 -5.66 11.09 -10.22
C LEU A 97 -4.76 12.23 -10.71
N ASP A 98 -3.64 11.91 -11.36
CA ASP A 98 -2.73 12.91 -11.93
C ASP A 98 -3.39 13.77 -13.00
N ILE A 99 -4.28 13.19 -13.81
CA ILE A 99 -5.09 13.94 -14.79
C ILE A 99 -6.04 14.89 -14.07
N LEU A 100 -6.75 14.46 -13.03
CA LEU A 100 -7.64 15.32 -12.24
C LEU A 100 -6.89 16.49 -11.62
N ILE A 101 -5.77 16.22 -10.94
CA ILE A 101 -4.93 17.27 -10.32
C ILE A 101 -4.42 18.27 -11.39
N SER A 102 -3.99 17.75 -12.54
CA SER A 102 -3.47 18.58 -13.64
C SER A 102 -4.57 19.41 -14.31
N SER A 103 -5.82 18.95 -14.31
CA SER A 103 -6.98 19.70 -14.81
C SER A 103 -7.46 20.80 -13.85
N GLY A 104 -6.88 20.86 -12.64
CA GLY A 104 -7.22 21.84 -11.61
C GLY A 104 -8.30 21.40 -10.62
N GLU A 105 -8.71 20.13 -10.66
CA GLU A 105 -9.61 19.57 -9.64
C GLU A 105 -8.94 19.61 -8.27
N VAL A 106 -9.70 20.04 -7.26
CA VAL A 106 -9.25 20.03 -5.87
C VAL A 106 -9.43 18.62 -5.31
N VAL A 107 -8.33 18.02 -4.88
CA VAL A 107 -8.29 16.70 -4.25
C VAL A 107 -8.07 16.92 -2.75
N ASP A 108 -9.01 16.48 -1.90
CA ASP A 108 -8.85 16.63 -0.45
C ASP A 108 -7.98 15.52 0.12
N VAL A 109 -8.40 14.26 -0.05
CA VAL A 109 -7.67 13.09 0.42
C VAL A 109 -7.55 12.09 -0.71
N PHE A 110 -6.40 11.45 -0.81
CA PHE A 110 -6.19 10.37 -1.77
C PHE A 110 -5.31 9.25 -1.21
N MET A 111 -5.53 8.06 -1.74
CA MET A 111 -4.76 6.86 -1.42
C MET A 111 -3.71 6.60 -2.51
N THR A 112 -2.57 6.01 -2.14
CA THR A 112 -1.57 5.49 -3.10
C THR A 112 -1.35 4.00 -2.88
N GLY A 113 -0.86 3.28 -3.89
CA GLY A 113 -0.59 1.84 -3.78
C GLY A 113 0.64 1.53 -2.93
N ASN A 114 1.59 2.48 -2.87
CA ASN A 114 2.85 2.36 -2.13
C ASN A 114 3.40 3.75 -1.77
N GLU A 115 4.51 3.75 -1.04
CA GLU A 115 5.19 4.95 -0.57
C GLU A 115 5.81 5.77 -1.72
N GLU A 116 6.43 5.09 -2.69
CA GLU A 116 7.10 5.75 -3.82
C GLU A 116 6.14 6.58 -4.65
N GLU A 117 4.93 6.05 -4.91
CA GLU A 117 3.87 6.78 -5.62
C GLU A 117 3.46 8.06 -4.89
N LEU A 118 3.46 8.05 -3.54
CA LEU A 118 3.14 9.23 -2.75
C LEU A 118 4.28 10.24 -2.79
N LEU A 119 5.52 9.78 -2.59
CA LEU A 119 6.70 10.65 -2.56
C LEU A 119 6.99 11.31 -3.92
N GLU A 120 6.73 10.62 -5.02
CA GLU A 120 6.78 11.22 -6.36
C GLU A 120 5.86 12.45 -6.45
N ARG A 121 4.68 12.38 -5.86
CA ARG A 121 3.71 13.49 -5.86
C ARG A 121 4.07 14.56 -4.84
N ALA A 122 4.62 14.18 -3.69
CA ALA A 122 5.14 15.11 -2.71
C ALA A 122 6.28 15.97 -3.29
N SER A 123 7.21 15.37 -4.05
CA SER A 123 8.30 16.10 -4.70
C SER A 123 7.83 17.11 -5.73
N ARG A 124 6.63 16.91 -6.32
CA ARG A 124 5.99 17.85 -7.26
C ARG A 124 5.13 18.91 -6.56
N GLY A 125 5.08 18.91 -5.22
CA GLY A 125 4.34 19.90 -4.44
C GLY A 125 2.81 19.74 -4.49
N VAL A 126 2.31 18.55 -4.83
CA VAL A 126 0.86 18.29 -4.88
C VAL A 126 0.30 17.62 -3.62
N VAL A 127 1.16 17.38 -2.63
CA VAL A 127 0.81 16.78 -1.33
C VAL A 127 1.09 17.78 -0.21
N GLU A 128 0.18 17.88 0.75
CA GLU A 128 0.32 18.72 1.94
C GLU A 128 1.24 18.04 2.97
N PRO A 129 2.26 18.74 3.52
CA PRO A 129 3.04 18.25 4.64
C PRO A 129 2.19 18.15 5.92
N LEU A 130 2.35 17.08 6.68
CA LEU A 130 1.58 16.84 7.91
C LEU A 130 2.26 17.38 9.19
N ASN A 131 3.48 17.90 9.11
CA ASN A 131 4.28 18.30 10.26
C ASN A 131 3.53 19.27 11.19
N SER A 132 2.87 20.30 10.63
CA SER A 132 2.16 21.31 11.42
C SER A 132 1.00 20.74 12.23
N PHE A 133 0.34 19.68 11.75
CA PHE A 133 -0.74 19.02 12.48
C PHE A 133 -0.19 18.22 13.67
N PHE A 134 0.89 17.47 13.48
CA PHE A 134 1.57 16.74 14.56
C PHE A 134 2.16 17.68 15.61
N GLU A 135 2.72 18.82 15.20
CA GLU A 135 3.21 19.87 16.10
C GLU A 135 2.09 20.46 16.95
N GLN A 136 0.90 20.74 16.38
CA GLN A 136 -0.27 21.23 17.11
C GLN A 136 -0.76 20.22 18.16
N GLU A 137 -0.64 18.94 17.89
CA GLU A 137 -0.99 17.86 18.84
C GLU A 137 0.14 17.57 19.83
N ASN A 138 1.32 18.16 19.66
CA ASN A 138 2.54 17.88 20.42
C ASN A 138 2.93 16.39 20.42
N VAL A 139 2.85 15.78 19.24
CA VAL A 139 3.09 14.36 19.00
C VAL A 139 4.23 14.20 17.99
N LYS A 140 5.07 13.19 18.21
CA LYS A 140 6.02 12.71 17.21
C LYS A 140 5.39 11.54 16.43
N PRO A 141 5.23 11.67 15.11
CA PRO A 141 4.55 10.66 14.32
C PRO A 141 5.23 9.28 14.42
N GLU A 142 6.55 9.22 14.58
CA GLU A 142 7.30 7.97 14.73
C GLU A 142 7.02 7.25 16.07
N ASP A 143 6.53 7.96 17.07
CA ASP A 143 6.15 7.35 18.35
C ASP A 143 4.78 6.67 18.25
N GLU A 144 3.90 7.17 17.38
CA GLU A 144 2.52 6.67 17.20
C GLU A 144 2.37 5.64 16.10
N TYR A 145 3.18 5.72 15.02
CA TYR A 145 3.03 4.88 13.83
C TYR A 145 4.21 3.94 13.63
N ASN A 146 3.92 2.75 13.10
CA ASN A 146 4.95 1.76 12.74
C ASN A 146 5.87 2.28 11.63
N LYS A 147 5.32 3.06 10.72
CA LYS A 147 6.03 3.78 9.66
C LYS A 147 5.22 5.00 9.23
N VAL A 148 5.90 6.09 8.90
CA VAL A 148 5.34 7.28 8.25
C VAL A 148 6.05 7.54 6.92
N ILE A 149 5.37 8.17 5.98
CA ILE A 149 5.90 8.43 4.65
C ILE A 149 6.56 9.81 4.64
N LYS A 150 7.89 9.83 4.45
CA LYS A 150 8.72 11.04 4.57
C LYS A 150 9.49 11.33 3.29
N LEU A 151 9.64 12.63 3.02
CA LEU A 151 10.64 13.16 2.09
C LEU A 151 11.40 14.26 2.83
N ASP A 152 12.71 14.11 2.92
CA ASP A 152 13.56 14.95 3.78
C ASP A 152 13.07 14.92 5.24
N ASN A 153 12.74 16.09 5.79
CA ASN A 153 12.24 16.21 7.17
C ASN A 153 10.72 16.35 7.26
N ASN A 154 10.01 16.21 6.14
CA ASN A 154 8.56 16.37 6.09
C ASN A 154 7.85 15.03 6.01
N VAL A 155 6.81 14.87 6.82
CA VAL A 155 5.86 13.76 6.73
C VAL A 155 4.77 14.16 5.74
N TYR A 156 4.57 13.36 4.70
CA TYR A 156 3.58 13.61 3.65
C TYR A 156 2.38 12.68 3.68
N GLY A 157 2.45 11.62 4.45
CA GLY A 157 1.33 10.69 4.57
C GLY A 157 1.54 9.65 5.66
N LEU A 158 0.46 8.94 5.92
CA LEU A 158 0.42 7.78 6.81
C LEU A 158 0.19 6.52 5.97
N LEU A 159 0.48 5.37 6.54
CA LEU A 159 0.00 4.10 5.97
C LEU A 159 -1.47 3.91 6.34
N THR A 160 -2.26 3.31 5.47
CA THR A 160 -3.64 2.90 5.81
C THR A 160 -3.66 1.66 6.69
N SER A 161 -2.61 0.83 6.57
CA SER A 161 -2.36 -0.38 7.36
C SER A 161 -0.88 -0.74 7.28
N SER A 162 -0.40 -1.50 8.26
CA SER A 162 0.96 -2.03 8.26
C SER A 162 1.00 -3.38 7.54
N THR A 163 1.77 -3.46 6.46
CA THR A 163 2.01 -4.69 5.73
C THR A 163 3.43 -5.18 6.00
N GLN A 164 3.56 -6.35 6.63
CA GLN A 164 4.83 -6.95 7.01
C GLN A 164 5.14 -8.18 6.15
N TRP A 165 6.41 -8.42 5.82
CA TRP A 165 6.84 -9.63 5.12
C TRP A 165 6.97 -10.81 6.07
N PHE A 166 6.51 -11.99 5.61
CA PHE A 166 6.63 -13.27 6.29
C PHE A 166 6.70 -14.41 5.26
N THR A 167 6.80 -15.65 5.73
CA THR A 167 6.60 -16.83 4.90
C THR A 167 5.31 -17.54 5.33
N VAL A 168 4.40 -17.77 4.37
CA VAL A 168 3.19 -18.59 4.58
C VAL A 168 3.41 -19.99 4.04
N PHE A 169 2.88 -21.00 4.75
CA PHE A 169 2.97 -22.42 4.41
C PHE A 169 1.59 -23.05 4.29
N ASN A 170 1.46 -23.97 3.36
CA ASN A 170 0.37 -24.94 3.34
C ASN A 170 0.66 -26.02 4.40
N ARG A 171 -0.21 -26.13 5.42
CA ARG A 171 -0.04 -27.08 6.54
C ARG A 171 0.06 -28.52 6.06
N ASP A 172 -0.83 -28.94 5.16
CA ASP A 172 -0.90 -30.33 4.69
C ASP A 172 0.41 -30.74 3.99
N HIS A 173 1.02 -29.81 3.24
CA HIS A 173 2.30 -30.04 2.60
C HIS A 173 3.46 -30.12 3.60
N LEU A 174 3.46 -29.28 4.65
CA LEU A 174 4.44 -29.39 5.74
C LEU A 174 4.35 -30.74 6.45
N GLU A 175 3.14 -31.15 6.85
CA GLU A 175 2.89 -32.41 7.54
C GLU A 175 3.29 -33.62 6.67
N LYS A 176 2.95 -33.60 5.38
CA LYS A 176 3.32 -34.64 4.44
C LYS A 176 4.83 -34.76 4.24
N ALA A 177 5.54 -33.65 4.23
CA ALA A 177 6.99 -33.59 4.17
C ALA A 177 7.68 -33.94 5.52
N ASN A 178 6.89 -34.10 6.58
CA ASN A 178 7.37 -34.29 7.97
C ASN A 178 8.32 -33.15 8.40
N LEU A 179 7.96 -31.91 8.05
CA LEU A 179 8.71 -30.71 8.41
C LEU A 179 7.98 -29.96 9.53
N GLN A 180 8.78 -29.35 10.41
CA GLN A 180 8.28 -28.40 11.40
C GLN A 180 8.22 -27.00 10.79
N LEU A 181 7.39 -26.11 11.34
CA LEU A 181 7.39 -24.70 10.95
C LEU A 181 8.74 -24.07 11.32
N PRO A 182 9.39 -23.30 10.43
CA PRO A 182 10.65 -22.65 10.75
C PRO A 182 10.52 -21.62 11.87
N GLU A 183 11.55 -21.54 12.71
CA GLU A 183 11.62 -20.58 13.80
C GLU A 183 12.31 -19.28 13.36
N MET A 184 12.17 -18.23 14.17
CA MET A 184 12.87 -16.96 13.98
C MET A 184 14.39 -17.17 13.82
N GLY A 185 14.96 -16.57 12.81
CA GLY A 185 16.39 -16.64 12.51
C GLY A 185 16.78 -17.66 11.44
N TRP A 186 15.82 -18.41 10.88
CA TRP A 186 16.10 -19.26 9.71
C TRP A 186 16.59 -18.40 8.52
N THR A 187 17.29 -19.03 7.58
CA THR A 187 18.03 -18.36 6.52
C THR A 187 17.43 -18.60 5.14
N TRP A 188 17.88 -17.87 4.14
CA TRP A 188 17.50 -18.15 2.75
C TRP A 188 18.07 -19.48 2.23
N ASP A 189 19.16 -20.00 2.83
CA ASP A 189 19.63 -21.36 2.54
C ASP A 189 18.65 -22.40 3.12
N ASP A 190 18.14 -22.17 4.34
CA ASP A 190 17.09 -23.03 4.93
C ASP A 190 15.80 -22.95 4.09
N PHE A 191 15.43 -21.77 3.57
CA PHE A 191 14.29 -21.61 2.68
C PHE A 191 14.44 -22.43 1.40
N ARG A 192 15.63 -22.42 0.79
CA ARG A 192 15.93 -23.25 -0.38
C ARG A 192 15.79 -24.75 -0.04
N ASP A 193 16.31 -25.18 1.12
CA ASP A 193 16.21 -26.57 1.57
C ASP A 193 14.77 -27.00 1.85
N TYR A 194 13.96 -26.12 2.45
CA TYR A 194 12.52 -26.35 2.61
C TYR A 194 11.82 -26.46 1.25
N ALA A 195 12.12 -25.56 0.33
CA ALA A 195 11.55 -25.60 -1.02
C ALA A 195 11.85 -26.94 -1.72
N LYS A 196 13.08 -27.47 -1.62
CA LYS A 196 13.44 -28.79 -2.16
C LYS A 196 12.59 -29.91 -1.55
N LYS A 197 12.50 -29.95 -0.21
CA LYS A 197 11.77 -31.00 0.52
C LYS A 197 10.25 -30.92 0.26
N LEU A 198 9.74 -29.74 0.04
CA LEU A 198 8.33 -29.46 -0.25
C LEU A 198 7.97 -29.59 -1.73
N THR A 199 8.93 -29.83 -2.62
CA THR A 199 8.68 -30.13 -4.04
C THR A 199 8.33 -31.60 -4.18
N MET A 200 7.05 -31.90 -4.30
CA MET A 200 6.53 -33.27 -4.39
C MET A 200 5.17 -33.30 -5.08
N ASP A 201 4.73 -34.45 -5.52
CA ASP A 201 3.40 -34.71 -6.06
C ASP A 201 2.95 -33.77 -7.20
N GLY A 202 3.91 -33.23 -7.94
CA GLY A 202 3.65 -32.36 -9.08
C GLY A 202 3.49 -30.87 -8.74
N HIS A 203 3.69 -30.47 -7.48
CA HIS A 203 3.75 -29.06 -7.08
C HIS A 203 5.17 -28.62 -6.72
N TYR A 204 5.41 -27.33 -6.80
CA TYR A 204 6.66 -26.69 -6.42
C TYR A 204 6.72 -26.44 -4.92
N GLY A 205 7.94 -26.39 -4.36
CA GLY A 205 8.14 -26.01 -2.97
C GLY A 205 7.77 -24.57 -2.69
N THR A 206 8.02 -23.67 -3.65
CA THR A 206 7.68 -22.25 -3.54
C THR A 206 7.37 -21.63 -4.91
N TYR A 207 6.87 -20.40 -4.87
CA TYR A 207 6.62 -19.56 -6.04
C TYR A 207 7.17 -18.15 -5.78
N PHE A 208 7.72 -17.51 -6.80
CA PHE A 208 8.14 -16.12 -6.75
C PHE A 208 7.55 -15.36 -7.93
N HIS A 209 6.98 -14.21 -7.65
CA HIS A 209 6.44 -13.31 -8.67
C HIS A 209 7.55 -12.54 -9.40
N THR A 210 7.17 -11.83 -10.47
CA THR A 210 8.08 -10.99 -11.28
C THR A 210 8.22 -9.56 -10.75
N TRP A 211 7.50 -9.16 -9.71
CA TRP A 211 7.62 -7.82 -9.11
C TRP A 211 9.03 -7.55 -8.58
N GLY A 212 9.45 -6.30 -8.59
CA GLY A 212 10.82 -5.90 -8.25
C GLY A 212 11.26 -6.28 -6.84
N GLU A 213 10.33 -6.38 -5.89
CA GLU A 213 10.61 -6.87 -4.55
C GLU A 213 11.14 -8.32 -4.58
N TYR A 214 10.65 -9.13 -5.51
CA TYR A 214 11.07 -10.52 -5.70
C TYR A 214 12.41 -10.66 -6.45
N ALA A 215 12.94 -9.58 -7.01
CA ALA A 215 14.29 -9.58 -7.56
C ALA A 215 15.36 -9.65 -6.45
N ASN A 216 15.11 -9.00 -5.30
CA ASN A 216 15.96 -9.16 -4.11
C ASN A 216 15.20 -8.85 -2.82
N ILE A 217 14.51 -9.86 -2.26
CA ILE A 217 13.75 -9.72 -1.01
C ILE A 217 14.67 -9.31 0.15
N ILE A 218 15.93 -9.77 0.17
CA ILE A 218 16.90 -9.43 1.21
C ILE A 218 17.11 -7.91 1.26
N ALA A 219 17.25 -7.27 0.11
CA ALA A 219 17.43 -5.81 0.06
C ALA A 219 16.18 -5.08 0.60
N TYR A 220 14.98 -5.58 0.33
CA TYR A 220 13.73 -5.00 0.83
C TYR A 220 13.50 -5.23 2.33
N THR A 221 14.01 -6.31 2.90
CA THR A 221 13.76 -6.66 4.31
C THR A 221 14.89 -6.28 5.25
N GLU A 222 16.12 -6.12 4.75
CA GLU A 222 17.31 -5.94 5.58
C GLU A 222 18.10 -4.64 5.31
N ARG A 223 17.77 -3.87 4.26
CA ARG A 223 18.51 -2.63 3.91
C ARG A 223 17.65 -1.39 4.17
N THR A 224 18.30 -0.28 4.41
CA THR A 224 17.67 1.03 4.61
C THR A 224 17.03 1.57 3.33
N ASN A 225 17.52 1.15 2.17
CA ASN A 225 16.90 1.30 0.86
C ASN A 225 17.32 0.12 -0.02
N PRO A 226 16.44 -0.45 -0.83
CA PRO A 226 16.76 -1.65 -1.61
C PRO A 226 17.71 -1.41 -2.80
N GLN A 227 17.99 -0.15 -3.21
CA GLN A 227 18.85 0.17 -4.36
C GLN A 227 19.98 1.15 -4.03
N LEU A 228 19.85 1.94 -2.94
CA LEU A 228 20.75 3.06 -2.64
C LEU A 228 21.30 2.98 -1.22
N ASP A 229 22.52 3.50 -1.03
CA ASP A 229 23.04 3.85 0.30
C ASP A 229 22.56 5.26 0.72
N ALA A 230 22.87 5.67 1.96
CA ALA A 230 22.52 7.00 2.48
C ALA A 230 23.16 8.17 1.69
N GLY A 231 24.19 7.92 0.91
CA GLY A 231 24.83 8.89 -0.01
C GLY A 231 24.20 8.90 -1.40
N LEU A 232 23.11 8.18 -1.59
CA LEU A 232 22.44 7.96 -2.87
C LEU A 232 23.31 7.26 -3.91
N ASN A 233 24.25 6.41 -3.49
CA ASN A 233 25.03 5.57 -4.41
C ASN A 233 24.34 4.22 -4.59
N PRO A 234 24.37 3.62 -5.80
CA PRO A 234 23.87 2.26 -6.03
C PRO A 234 24.57 1.22 -5.16
N ILE A 235 23.82 0.28 -4.56
CA ILE A 235 24.36 -0.74 -3.64
C ILE A 235 24.51 -2.13 -4.27
N PHE A 236 24.54 -2.27 -5.59
CA PHE A 236 24.57 -3.57 -6.26
C PHE A 236 25.90 -4.35 -6.11
N ASP A 237 26.91 -3.74 -5.47
CA ASP A 237 28.10 -4.43 -4.98
C ASP A 237 27.90 -5.15 -3.64
N ASP A 238 26.77 -4.92 -2.94
CA ASP A 238 26.40 -5.68 -1.74
C ASP A 238 26.29 -7.18 -2.11
N PRO A 239 26.98 -8.07 -1.36
CA PRO A 239 26.99 -9.50 -1.67
C PRO A 239 25.59 -10.13 -1.72
N SER A 240 24.59 -9.57 -1.02
CA SER A 240 23.22 -10.07 -1.01
C SER A 240 22.56 -10.07 -2.39
N PHE A 241 22.95 -9.15 -3.31
CA PHE A 241 22.41 -9.15 -4.67
C PHE A 241 22.87 -10.38 -5.45
N LYS A 242 24.20 -10.62 -5.47
CA LYS A 242 24.74 -11.80 -6.16
C LYS A 242 24.18 -13.08 -5.54
N TYR A 243 24.22 -13.16 -4.22
CA TYR A 243 23.70 -14.32 -3.49
C TYR A 243 22.24 -14.62 -3.84
N PHE A 244 21.36 -13.62 -3.81
CA PHE A 244 19.93 -13.85 -4.05
C PHE A 244 19.63 -14.19 -5.52
N PHE A 245 20.32 -13.57 -6.47
CA PHE A 245 20.22 -13.91 -7.89
C PHE A 245 20.63 -15.36 -8.15
N GLU A 246 21.77 -15.78 -7.60
CA GLU A 246 22.28 -17.15 -7.70
C GLU A 246 21.37 -18.16 -7.00
N LEU A 247 20.87 -17.83 -5.80
CA LEU A 247 19.90 -18.65 -5.07
C LEU A 247 18.64 -18.94 -5.92
N ARG A 248 18.05 -17.88 -6.47
CA ARG A 248 16.84 -17.99 -7.30
C ARG A 248 17.09 -18.85 -8.53
N ARG A 249 18.23 -18.65 -9.19
CA ARG A 249 18.61 -19.43 -10.35
C ARG A 249 18.88 -20.90 -10.00
N ALA A 250 19.55 -21.17 -8.89
CA ALA A 250 19.78 -22.54 -8.41
C ALA A 250 18.48 -23.25 -8.05
N MET A 251 17.55 -22.58 -7.37
CA MET A 251 16.22 -23.14 -7.08
C MET A 251 15.44 -23.53 -8.35
N GLU A 252 15.61 -22.74 -9.44
CA GLU A 252 14.97 -23.01 -10.73
C GLU A 252 15.71 -24.10 -11.53
N LYS A 253 17.03 -23.94 -11.73
CA LYS A 253 17.79 -24.76 -12.70
C LYS A 253 18.28 -26.09 -12.10
N GLU A 254 18.69 -26.07 -10.83
CA GLU A 254 19.28 -27.23 -10.15
C GLU A 254 18.24 -28.00 -9.36
N ASP A 255 17.51 -27.32 -8.45
CA ASP A 255 16.62 -27.93 -7.49
C ASP A 255 15.24 -28.23 -8.09
N LYS A 256 14.82 -27.52 -9.11
CA LYS A 256 13.47 -27.58 -9.70
C LYS A 256 12.38 -27.34 -8.65
N SER A 257 12.67 -26.54 -7.63
CA SER A 257 11.82 -26.29 -6.48
C SER A 257 10.93 -25.06 -6.61
N VAL A 258 11.04 -24.36 -7.74
CA VAL A 258 10.27 -23.15 -8.08
C VAL A 258 9.87 -23.18 -9.55
N GLU A 259 8.70 -22.63 -9.87
CA GLU A 259 8.25 -22.46 -11.26
C GLU A 259 9.28 -21.66 -12.07
N PRO A 260 9.62 -22.08 -13.31
CA PRO A 260 10.58 -21.38 -14.15
C PRO A 260 10.17 -19.92 -14.38
N TYR A 261 11.13 -18.99 -14.28
CA TYR A 261 10.88 -17.56 -14.41
C TYR A 261 10.20 -17.17 -15.74
N ALA A 262 10.58 -17.85 -16.85
CA ALA A 262 9.96 -17.64 -18.14
C ALA A 262 8.47 -18.01 -18.16
N ASP A 263 8.07 -19.06 -17.42
CA ASP A 263 6.68 -19.50 -17.32
C ASP A 263 5.87 -18.54 -16.44
N VAL A 264 6.48 -18.04 -15.35
CA VAL A 264 5.88 -16.99 -14.50
C VAL A 264 5.60 -15.72 -15.31
N LEU A 265 6.55 -15.26 -16.14
CA LEU A 265 6.36 -14.12 -17.05
C LEU A 265 5.23 -14.35 -18.05
N ALA A 266 5.13 -15.56 -18.61
CA ALA A 266 4.14 -15.91 -19.63
C ALA A 266 2.73 -16.08 -19.06
N SER A 267 2.60 -16.62 -17.83
CA SER A 267 1.32 -16.92 -17.20
C SER A 267 0.60 -15.67 -16.69
N ASN A 268 1.34 -14.66 -16.28
CA ASN A 268 0.83 -13.44 -15.62
C ASN A 268 -0.12 -13.75 -14.44
N TYR A 269 0.13 -14.85 -13.72
CA TYR A 269 -0.66 -15.20 -12.55
C TYR A 269 -0.41 -14.24 -11.41
N HIS A 270 -1.44 -13.97 -10.62
CA HIS A 270 -1.28 -13.25 -9.36
C HIS A 270 -0.42 -14.09 -8.40
N VAL A 271 0.45 -13.42 -7.62
CA VAL A 271 1.42 -14.06 -6.70
C VAL A 271 0.81 -15.14 -5.79
N LEU A 272 -0.44 -14.95 -5.35
CA LEU A 272 -1.13 -15.89 -4.46
C LEU A 272 -1.80 -17.07 -5.18
N GLN A 273 -1.97 -16.99 -6.51
CA GLN A 273 -2.78 -17.96 -7.24
C GLN A 273 -2.20 -19.37 -7.17
N GLN A 274 -0.89 -19.50 -7.32
CA GLN A 274 -0.22 -20.81 -7.28
C GLN A 274 -0.25 -21.44 -5.87
N PHE A 275 -0.16 -20.61 -4.83
CA PHE A 275 -0.24 -21.09 -3.46
C PHE A 275 -1.63 -21.62 -3.11
N PHE A 276 -2.67 -20.82 -3.33
CA PHE A 276 -4.04 -21.22 -3.00
C PHE A 276 -4.57 -22.35 -3.91
N ALA A 277 -4.03 -22.51 -5.10
CA ALA A 277 -4.31 -23.67 -5.94
C ALA A 277 -3.58 -24.95 -5.51
N GLY A 278 -2.72 -24.89 -4.47
CA GLY A 278 -1.92 -26.02 -4.02
C GLY A 278 -0.70 -26.32 -4.90
N ASN A 279 -0.39 -25.48 -5.89
CA ASN A 279 0.73 -25.66 -6.82
C ASN A 279 2.08 -25.20 -6.23
N ALA A 280 2.05 -24.46 -5.10
CA ALA A 280 3.22 -24.07 -4.34
C ALA A 280 2.95 -24.32 -2.85
N SER A 281 3.94 -24.83 -2.13
CA SER A 281 3.80 -25.25 -0.71
C SER A 281 4.03 -24.12 0.26
N MET A 282 4.86 -23.13 -0.11
CA MET A 282 5.14 -21.94 0.71
C MET A 282 5.35 -20.72 -0.16
N LEU A 283 5.16 -19.53 0.43
CA LEU A 283 5.45 -18.23 -0.19
C LEU A 283 6.13 -17.29 0.79
N ALA A 284 7.20 -16.63 0.37
CA ALA A 284 7.64 -15.38 0.96
C ALA A 284 6.76 -14.24 0.41
N VAL A 285 5.94 -13.60 1.25
CA VAL A 285 4.90 -12.67 0.80
C VAL A 285 4.54 -11.65 1.89
N PRO A 286 4.10 -10.44 1.54
CA PRO A 286 3.56 -9.50 2.51
C PRO A 286 2.21 -9.93 3.10
N SER A 287 1.87 -9.41 4.28
CA SER A 287 0.74 -9.84 5.11
C SER A 287 -0.65 -9.61 4.51
N TYR A 288 -0.78 -8.91 3.38
CA TYR A 288 -2.07 -8.87 2.65
C TYR A 288 -2.55 -10.28 2.22
N ALA A 289 -1.64 -11.25 2.16
CA ALA A 289 -1.96 -12.65 1.86
C ALA A 289 -2.91 -13.28 2.89
N ILE A 290 -2.88 -12.83 4.15
CA ILE A 290 -3.76 -13.34 5.21
C ILE A 290 -5.23 -13.14 4.83
N ARG A 291 -5.59 -11.89 4.53
CA ARG A 291 -6.96 -11.55 4.15
C ARG A 291 -7.36 -12.15 2.81
N ALA A 292 -6.42 -12.25 1.87
CA ALA A 292 -6.68 -12.88 0.58
C ALA A 292 -7.08 -14.35 0.74
N GLY A 293 -6.46 -15.07 1.68
CA GLY A 293 -6.79 -16.46 2.00
C GLY A 293 -8.19 -16.66 2.58
N LEU A 294 -8.84 -15.63 3.10
CA LEU A 294 -10.23 -15.70 3.53
C LEU A 294 -11.23 -15.49 2.39
N ASN A 295 -10.78 -15.04 1.23
CA ASN A 295 -11.63 -14.86 0.07
C ASN A 295 -11.69 -16.16 -0.76
N LEU A 296 -12.45 -17.14 -0.27
CA LEU A 296 -12.60 -18.46 -0.89
C LEU A 296 -13.30 -18.42 -2.26
N GLU A 297 -14.04 -17.36 -2.59
CA GLU A 297 -14.59 -17.15 -3.92
C GLU A 297 -13.48 -16.90 -4.94
N LYS A 298 -12.50 -16.07 -4.59
CA LYS A 298 -11.36 -15.73 -5.46
C LYS A 298 -10.23 -16.76 -5.38
N PHE A 299 -9.97 -17.29 -4.20
CA PHE A 299 -8.89 -18.21 -3.89
C PHE A 299 -9.42 -19.44 -3.15
N PRO A 300 -10.15 -20.35 -3.84
CA PRO A 300 -10.72 -21.55 -3.23
C PRO A 300 -9.60 -22.47 -2.73
N HIS A 301 -9.65 -22.84 -1.44
CA HIS A 301 -8.78 -23.80 -0.79
C HIS A 301 -9.42 -24.28 0.51
N ASP A 302 -8.92 -25.39 1.07
CA ASP A 302 -9.40 -26.00 2.30
C ASP A 302 -8.30 -26.30 3.33
N PHE A 303 -7.02 -26.05 2.95
CA PHE A 303 -5.89 -26.22 3.85
C PHE A 303 -5.74 -25.04 4.81
N GLN A 304 -5.17 -25.29 5.99
CA GLN A 304 -4.80 -24.24 6.94
C GLN A 304 -3.46 -23.59 6.55
N MET A 305 -3.43 -22.25 6.56
CA MET A 305 -2.20 -21.48 6.41
C MET A 305 -1.45 -21.40 7.74
N MET A 306 -0.18 -21.74 7.72
CA MET A 306 0.76 -21.55 8.83
C MET A 306 1.79 -20.49 8.48
N TYR A 307 2.34 -19.80 9.48
CA TYR A 307 3.18 -18.61 9.26
C TYR A 307 4.52 -18.75 9.98
N ALA A 308 5.57 -18.34 9.29
CA ALA A 308 6.92 -18.21 9.84
C ALA A 308 7.52 -16.85 9.48
N PRO A 309 8.50 -16.35 10.24
CA PRO A 309 9.21 -15.12 9.89
C PRO A 309 9.78 -15.18 8.49
N ILE A 310 10.04 -14.02 7.88
CA ILE A 310 10.79 -13.96 6.62
C ILE A 310 12.21 -14.51 6.86
N PRO A 311 12.81 -15.27 5.92
CA PRO A 311 14.19 -15.73 6.08
C PRO A 311 15.16 -14.55 6.09
N ARG A 312 16.21 -14.64 6.90
CA ARG A 312 17.30 -13.66 6.92
C ARG A 312 18.46 -14.08 6.00
N SER A 313 19.30 -13.12 5.62
CA SER A 313 20.58 -13.44 5.03
C SER A 313 21.51 -14.11 6.07
N VAL A 314 22.40 -15.01 5.61
CA VAL A 314 23.36 -15.71 6.51
C VAL A 314 24.29 -14.74 7.24
N ASP A 315 24.62 -13.62 6.62
CA ASP A 315 25.52 -12.60 7.17
C ASP A 315 24.81 -11.57 8.05
N SER A 316 23.46 -11.59 8.13
CA SER A 316 22.71 -10.68 8.98
C SER A 316 22.98 -10.97 10.45
N LYS A 317 23.32 -9.92 11.21
CA LYS A 317 23.48 -10.02 12.67
C LYS A 317 22.14 -10.02 13.41
N ASP A 318 21.11 -9.47 12.77
CA ASP A 318 19.75 -9.36 13.30
C ASP A 318 18.90 -10.51 12.75
N ILE A 319 18.31 -11.30 13.65
CA ILE A 319 17.57 -12.51 13.28
C ILE A 319 16.12 -12.25 12.90
N GLY A 320 15.56 -11.09 13.24
CA GLY A 320 14.16 -10.74 13.04
C GLY A 320 13.94 -9.59 12.05
N MET A 321 14.87 -9.37 11.12
CA MET A 321 14.71 -8.30 10.12
C MET A 321 13.52 -8.56 9.22
N THR A 322 12.66 -7.56 9.07
CA THR A 322 11.51 -7.57 8.15
C THR A 322 11.27 -6.15 7.62
N SER A 323 10.38 -6.01 6.65
CA SER A 323 9.99 -4.70 6.13
C SER A 323 8.54 -4.41 6.46
N ILE A 324 8.24 -3.16 6.80
CA ILE A 324 6.88 -2.63 6.90
C ILE A 324 6.64 -1.65 5.75
N GLY A 325 5.55 -1.84 5.06
CA GLY A 325 5.06 -0.99 3.99
C GLY A 325 3.55 -0.97 3.97
N GLY A 326 2.98 -0.51 2.89
CA GLY A 326 1.53 -0.49 2.68
C GLY A 326 1.09 0.61 1.74
N ALA A 327 -0.21 0.70 1.54
CA ALA A 327 -0.82 1.80 0.82
C ALA A 327 -0.71 3.09 1.64
N GLY A 328 -0.33 4.17 0.99
CA GLY A 328 -0.27 5.50 1.59
C GLY A 328 -1.62 6.21 1.53
N ILE A 329 -1.87 7.12 2.49
CA ILE A 329 -2.97 8.07 2.46
C ILE A 329 -2.45 9.47 2.75
N ALA A 330 -2.88 10.45 1.96
CA ALA A 330 -2.34 11.80 1.98
C ALA A 330 -3.38 12.88 1.71
N ILE A 331 -3.05 14.12 2.03
CA ILE A 331 -3.85 15.31 1.80
C ILE A 331 -3.34 16.02 0.55
N GLY A 332 -4.23 16.40 -0.34
CA GLY A 332 -3.87 17.24 -1.49
C GLY A 332 -3.49 18.65 -1.05
N ALA A 333 -2.38 19.19 -1.59
CA ALA A 333 -1.86 20.51 -1.20
C ALA A 333 -2.85 21.66 -1.43
N LYS A 334 -3.78 21.53 -2.39
CA LYS A 334 -4.81 22.53 -2.72
C LYS A 334 -6.12 22.35 -1.94
N SER A 335 -6.24 21.36 -1.08
CA SER A 335 -7.44 21.19 -0.25
C SER A 335 -7.67 22.43 0.63
N GLU A 336 -8.89 22.91 0.66
CA GLU A 336 -9.34 23.98 1.57
C GLU A 336 -9.81 23.41 2.92
N HIS A 337 -9.89 22.07 3.03
CA HIS A 337 -10.42 21.29 4.14
C HIS A 337 -9.34 20.50 4.90
N LYS A 338 -8.14 21.09 5.06
CA LYS A 338 -6.94 20.36 5.51
C LYS A 338 -7.08 19.74 6.90
N GLN A 339 -7.74 20.40 7.85
CA GLN A 339 -7.95 19.84 9.18
C GLN A 339 -8.92 18.65 9.14
N ALA A 340 -10.04 18.77 8.44
CA ALA A 340 -10.99 17.68 8.28
C ALA A 340 -10.36 16.48 7.55
N ALA A 341 -9.51 16.75 6.55
CA ALA A 341 -8.74 15.73 5.85
C ALA A 341 -7.71 15.05 6.78
N TYR A 342 -7.01 15.82 7.63
CA TYR A 342 -6.07 15.26 8.60
C TYR A 342 -6.76 14.38 9.64
N ASP A 343 -7.87 14.82 10.22
CA ASP A 343 -8.66 14.05 11.18
C ASP A 343 -9.11 12.71 10.55
N PHE A 344 -9.51 12.74 9.28
CA PHE A 344 -9.91 11.55 8.55
C PHE A 344 -8.74 10.58 8.28
N ILE A 345 -7.60 11.06 7.76
CA ILE A 345 -6.46 10.17 7.47
C ILE A 345 -5.88 9.57 8.75
N LYS A 346 -5.89 10.31 9.86
CA LYS A 346 -5.49 9.83 11.18
C LYS A 346 -6.44 8.72 11.66
N TRP A 347 -7.74 8.89 11.51
CA TRP A 347 -8.72 7.86 11.84
C TRP A 347 -8.54 6.60 10.96
N ILE A 348 -8.29 6.77 9.66
CA ILE A 348 -8.00 5.63 8.77
C ILE A 348 -6.79 4.85 9.27
N ALA A 349 -5.68 5.52 9.61
CA ALA A 349 -4.46 4.87 10.08
C ALA A 349 -4.63 4.16 11.43
N ASN A 350 -5.51 4.66 12.31
CA ASN A 350 -5.67 4.18 13.68
C ASN A 350 -6.80 3.17 13.86
N ASP A 351 -7.94 3.37 13.18
CA ASP A 351 -9.21 2.70 13.53
C ASP A 351 -9.83 1.88 12.39
N SER A 352 -9.45 2.13 11.12
CA SER A 352 -10.04 1.45 9.97
C SER A 352 -9.84 -0.08 10.00
N TYR A 353 -8.83 -0.55 10.73
CA TYR A 353 -8.50 -1.98 10.86
C TYR A 353 -9.67 -2.83 11.37
N GLN A 354 -10.57 -2.25 12.16
CA GLN A 354 -11.76 -2.93 12.67
C GLN A 354 -12.68 -3.40 11.52
N TYR A 355 -12.64 -2.70 10.39
CA TYR A 355 -13.42 -2.98 9.18
C TYR A 355 -12.59 -3.70 8.12
N THR A 356 -11.36 -3.24 7.90
CA THR A 356 -10.47 -3.80 6.87
C THR A 356 -9.89 -5.16 7.25
N LYS A 357 -9.84 -5.48 8.56
CA LYS A 357 -9.18 -6.67 9.10
C LYS A 357 -7.70 -6.76 8.69
N GLU A 358 -7.06 -5.60 8.59
CA GLU A 358 -5.63 -5.44 8.32
C GLU A 358 -4.91 -5.02 9.60
N ILE A 359 -3.60 -5.20 9.66
CA ILE A 359 -2.81 -4.74 10.80
C ILE A 359 -2.80 -3.21 10.82
N PRO A 360 -3.14 -2.54 11.92
CA PRO A 360 -3.17 -1.08 11.97
C PRO A 360 -1.80 -0.47 11.70
N ALA A 361 -1.80 0.74 11.13
CA ALA A 361 -0.58 1.51 10.95
C ALA A 361 -0.03 2.05 12.28
N SER A 362 -0.93 2.29 13.25
CA SER A 362 -0.58 2.76 14.59
C SER A 362 0.06 1.67 15.46
N LYS A 363 0.90 2.12 16.40
CA LYS A 363 1.52 1.29 17.43
C LYS A 363 0.57 1.05 18.62
N GLY A 364 0.98 0.16 19.53
CA GLY A 364 0.32 -0.02 20.83
C GLY A 364 -0.90 -0.93 20.82
N VAL A 365 -1.17 -1.63 19.70
CA VAL A 365 -2.24 -2.62 19.62
C VAL A 365 -1.75 -3.97 20.16
N ASP A 366 -2.57 -4.64 21.01
CA ASP A 366 -2.33 -6.03 21.39
C ASP A 366 -2.52 -6.94 20.17
N GLY A 367 -1.41 -7.33 19.56
CA GLY A 367 -1.39 -8.09 18.32
C GLY A 367 -2.00 -9.46 18.43
N SER A 368 -1.80 -10.17 19.56
CA SER A 368 -2.38 -11.50 19.78
C SER A 368 -3.88 -11.43 19.92
N ALA A 369 -4.38 -10.47 20.70
CA ALA A 369 -5.82 -10.24 20.83
C ALA A 369 -6.45 -9.81 19.49
N LEU A 370 -5.76 -8.96 18.70
CA LEU A 370 -6.19 -8.54 17.38
C LEU A 370 -6.30 -9.71 16.40
N ILE A 371 -5.26 -10.55 16.29
CA ILE A 371 -5.27 -11.72 15.40
C ILE A 371 -6.39 -12.68 15.77
N LYS A 372 -6.53 -12.99 17.06
CA LYS A 372 -7.61 -13.86 17.55
C LYS A 372 -9.00 -13.26 17.30
N GLY A 373 -9.17 -11.96 17.50
CA GLY A 373 -10.43 -11.25 17.23
C GLY A 373 -10.80 -11.19 15.76
N PHE A 374 -9.79 -11.09 14.86
CA PHE A 374 -10.05 -11.01 13.42
C PHE A 374 -10.27 -12.36 12.75
N PHE A 375 -9.53 -13.38 13.19
CA PHE A 375 -9.41 -14.64 12.46
C PHE A 375 -9.80 -15.87 13.28
N GLY A 376 -10.15 -15.72 14.55
CA GLY A 376 -10.50 -16.87 15.43
C GLY A 376 -11.66 -17.71 14.91
N GLU A 377 -12.62 -17.12 14.19
CA GLU A 377 -13.71 -17.87 13.54
C GLU A 377 -13.25 -18.67 12.31
N ASN A 378 -12.04 -18.41 11.81
CA ASN A 378 -11.44 -19.03 10.63
C ASN A 378 -10.19 -19.83 10.97
N GLU A 379 -10.08 -20.38 12.19
CA GLU A 379 -8.92 -21.19 12.62
C GLU A 379 -8.71 -22.45 11.77
N ASN A 380 -9.74 -22.92 11.08
CA ASN A 380 -9.60 -23.98 10.08
C ASN A 380 -8.78 -23.56 8.85
N LEU A 381 -8.70 -22.26 8.55
CA LEU A 381 -7.96 -21.71 7.40
C LEU A 381 -6.69 -20.96 7.83
N ILE A 382 -6.65 -20.43 9.05
CA ILE A 382 -5.55 -19.61 9.56
C ILE A 382 -5.10 -20.16 10.90
N ASP A 383 -3.84 -20.55 11.01
CA ASP A 383 -3.21 -20.83 12.28
C ASP A 383 -2.91 -19.51 13.01
N THR A 384 -3.82 -19.12 13.91
CA THR A 384 -3.75 -17.82 14.59
C THR A 384 -2.57 -17.73 15.55
N GLU A 385 -2.08 -18.86 16.08
CA GLU A 385 -0.94 -18.89 16.97
C GLU A 385 0.37 -18.61 16.21
N SER A 386 0.64 -19.32 15.13
CA SER A 386 1.83 -19.07 14.31
C SER A 386 1.81 -17.69 13.67
N LEU A 387 0.62 -17.19 13.29
CA LEU A 387 0.47 -15.83 12.76
C LEU A 387 0.84 -14.77 13.80
N ALA A 388 0.29 -14.86 15.03
CA ALA A 388 0.59 -13.93 16.11
C ALA A 388 2.08 -13.98 16.49
N ASN A 389 2.65 -15.18 16.61
CA ASN A 389 4.06 -15.39 16.93
C ASN A 389 4.99 -14.83 15.81
N THR A 390 4.55 -14.82 14.56
CA THR A 390 5.32 -14.26 13.43
C THR A 390 5.21 -12.75 13.36
N MET A 391 3.99 -12.21 13.42
CA MET A 391 3.75 -10.77 13.19
C MET A 391 4.16 -9.89 14.37
N PHE A 392 4.00 -10.41 15.61
CA PHE A 392 4.20 -9.63 16.82
C PHE A 392 5.33 -10.18 17.72
N ASP A 393 6.25 -10.96 17.14
CA ASP A 393 7.46 -11.36 17.85
C ASP A 393 8.26 -10.12 18.26
N PRO A 394 8.61 -9.95 19.55
CA PRO A 394 9.35 -8.76 20.02
C PRO A 394 10.78 -8.66 19.43
N ARG A 395 11.27 -9.70 18.77
CA ARG A 395 12.55 -9.71 18.05
C ARG A 395 12.42 -9.14 16.64
N ASN A 396 11.20 -8.91 16.14
CA ASN A 396 11.01 -8.26 14.84
C ASN A 396 11.66 -6.88 14.83
N LYS A 397 12.42 -6.61 13.79
CA LYS A 397 13.10 -5.34 13.55
C LYS A 397 12.81 -4.83 12.16
N VAL A 398 12.51 -3.55 12.08
CA VAL A 398 12.31 -2.86 10.80
C VAL A 398 13.49 -1.93 10.60
N PRO A 399 14.19 -1.99 9.45
CA PRO A 399 15.23 -1.02 9.14
C PRO A 399 14.69 0.41 9.18
N ASP A 400 15.51 1.36 9.58
CA ASP A 400 15.19 2.79 9.41
C ASP A 400 15.32 3.13 7.92
N THR A 401 14.23 2.91 7.18
CA THR A 401 14.21 3.02 5.72
C THR A 401 14.04 4.46 5.28
N PHE A 402 14.67 4.80 4.17
CA PHE A 402 14.39 6.02 3.42
C PHE A 402 13.92 5.67 1.99
N SER A 403 13.09 6.53 1.44
CA SER A 403 12.60 6.40 0.06
C SER A 403 12.95 7.66 -0.74
N VAL A 404 12.97 7.52 -2.06
CA VAL A 404 13.24 8.62 -2.99
C VAL A 404 12.06 8.79 -3.96
N PRO A 405 11.79 10.01 -4.45
CA PRO A 405 10.65 10.27 -5.34
C PRO A 405 10.66 9.48 -6.66
N TYR A 406 11.84 9.06 -7.09
CA TYR A 406 12.08 8.27 -8.31
C TYR A 406 12.27 6.76 -8.03
N GLY A 407 11.88 6.29 -6.85
CA GLY A 407 12.03 4.88 -6.42
C GLY A 407 11.40 3.86 -7.38
N SER A 408 10.24 4.20 -7.98
CA SER A 408 9.59 3.34 -8.98
C SER A 408 10.45 3.13 -10.24
N GLU A 409 11.20 4.15 -10.68
CA GLU A 409 12.13 4.02 -11.80
C GLU A 409 13.32 3.13 -11.45
N LEU A 410 13.88 3.30 -10.23
CA LEU A 410 14.96 2.44 -9.74
C LEU A 410 14.53 0.97 -9.65
N LYS A 411 13.33 0.73 -9.17
CA LYS A 411 12.72 -0.62 -9.09
C LYS A 411 12.64 -1.26 -10.47
N THR A 412 12.18 -0.54 -11.49
CA THR A 412 12.08 -1.02 -12.87
C THR A 412 13.45 -1.41 -13.45
N ILE A 413 14.51 -0.65 -13.13
CA ILE A 413 15.87 -0.99 -13.55
C ILE A 413 16.30 -2.35 -12.95
N VAL A 414 16.01 -2.58 -11.67
CA VAL A 414 16.35 -3.86 -11.01
C VAL A 414 15.52 -5.01 -11.58
N GLU A 415 14.24 -4.82 -11.84
CA GLU A 415 13.36 -5.82 -12.48
C GLU A 415 13.92 -6.25 -13.84
N ASN A 416 14.31 -5.30 -14.68
CA ASN A 416 14.88 -5.57 -16.01
C ASN A 416 16.22 -6.33 -15.93
N GLY A 417 17.07 -5.92 -14.99
CA GLY A 417 18.36 -6.60 -14.76
C GLY A 417 18.15 -8.04 -14.29
N PHE A 418 17.28 -8.24 -13.29
CA PHE A 418 16.94 -9.58 -12.78
C PHE A 418 16.33 -10.46 -13.87
N SER A 419 15.38 -9.92 -14.65
CA SER A 419 14.77 -10.63 -15.76
C SER A 419 15.83 -11.10 -16.79
N SER A 420 16.74 -10.21 -17.17
CA SER A 420 17.81 -10.52 -18.10
C SER A 420 18.73 -11.65 -17.59
N TYR A 421 19.02 -11.66 -16.29
CA TYR A 421 19.80 -12.71 -15.64
C TYR A 421 19.05 -14.05 -15.60
N MET A 422 17.78 -14.06 -15.17
CA MET A 422 16.99 -15.29 -15.05
C MET A 422 16.68 -15.94 -16.40
N LEU A 423 16.55 -15.14 -17.45
CA LEU A 423 16.34 -15.61 -18.84
C LEU A 423 17.65 -16.00 -19.57
N ASP A 424 18.77 -16.06 -18.86
CA ASP A 424 20.09 -16.43 -19.41
C ASP A 424 20.58 -15.53 -20.56
N THR A 425 20.08 -14.30 -20.65
CA THR A 425 20.48 -13.35 -21.71
C THR A 425 21.75 -12.58 -21.34
N ARG A 426 22.03 -12.42 -20.02
CA ARG A 426 23.21 -11.73 -19.49
C ARG A 426 23.72 -12.40 -18.22
N SER A 427 25.01 -12.29 -17.96
CA SER A 427 25.63 -12.70 -16.70
C SER A 427 25.29 -11.73 -15.55
N PHE A 428 25.50 -12.15 -14.30
CA PHE A 428 25.32 -11.28 -13.15
C PHE A 428 26.19 -10.01 -13.22
N ASP A 429 27.46 -10.14 -13.63
CA ASP A 429 28.36 -8.99 -13.69
C ASP A 429 27.92 -7.96 -14.74
N GLU A 430 27.39 -8.40 -15.88
CA GLU A 430 26.85 -7.52 -16.91
C GLU A 430 25.60 -6.77 -16.41
N VAL A 431 24.62 -7.47 -15.81
CA VAL A 431 23.41 -6.82 -15.29
C VAL A 431 23.72 -5.91 -14.12
N LYS A 432 24.66 -6.27 -13.24
CA LYS A 432 25.12 -5.42 -12.14
C LYS A 432 25.72 -4.12 -12.66
N ALA A 433 26.60 -4.19 -13.67
CA ALA A 433 27.22 -3.01 -14.26
C ALA A 433 26.17 -2.08 -14.89
N GLU A 434 25.20 -2.64 -15.62
CA GLU A 434 24.11 -1.88 -16.24
C GLU A 434 23.20 -1.24 -15.18
N MET A 435 22.70 -2.01 -14.19
CA MET A 435 21.88 -1.47 -13.11
C MET A 435 22.60 -0.33 -12.39
N THR A 436 23.90 -0.49 -12.09
CA THR A 436 24.70 0.55 -11.45
C THR A 436 24.76 1.84 -12.28
N ALA A 437 24.99 1.71 -13.58
CA ALA A 437 25.09 2.86 -14.48
C ALA A 437 23.74 3.57 -14.65
N GLU A 438 22.65 2.81 -14.83
CA GLU A 438 21.31 3.37 -15.02
C GLU A 438 20.78 4.02 -13.74
N VAL A 439 20.91 3.37 -12.58
CA VAL A 439 20.51 3.95 -11.28
C VAL A 439 21.30 5.24 -11.02
N LYS A 440 22.60 5.25 -11.25
CA LYS A 440 23.41 6.47 -11.12
C LYS A 440 22.91 7.60 -12.02
N LYS A 441 22.56 7.29 -13.27
CA LYS A 441 22.00 8.28 -14.21
C LYS A 441 20.69 8.87 -13.70
N VAL A 442 19.80 8.04 -13.16
CA VAL A 442 18.52 8.51 -12.57
C VAL A 442 18.79 9.40 -11.37
N VAL A 443 19.67 8.99 -10.46
CA VAL A 443 20.06 9.80 -9.28
C VAL A 443 20.65 11.13 -9.71
N ASP A 444 21.59 11.16 -10.66
CA ASP A 444 22.24 12.39 -11.13
C ASP A 444 21.25 13.34 -11.84
N ALA A 445 20.20 12.81 -12.48
CA ALA A 445 19.16 13.62 -13.12
C ALA A 445 18.16 14.22 -12.12
N ASN A 446 18.10 13.72 -10.90
CA ASN A 446 17.17 14.16 -9.83
C ASN A 446 17.88 14.91 -8.68
N ARG A 447 19.18 15.18 -8.80
CA ARG A 447 19.94 16.05 -7.89
C ARG A 447 19.83 17.51 -8.34
#